data_b6e5cc7e25dd6458b4a5f098d3ae2746
#
_entry.id   b6e5cc7e25dd6458b4a5f098d3ae2746
#
_cell.length_a   1.000
_cell.length_b   1.000
_cell.length_c   1.000
_cell.angle_alpha   90.00
_cell.angle_beta   90.00
_cell.angle_gamma   90.00
#
_symmetry.space_group_name_H-M   'P 1'
#
loop_
_entity.id
_entity.type
_entity.pdbx_description
1 polymer ?
#
loop_
_entity_poly.entity_id
_entity_poly.type
_entity_poly.pdbx_seq_one_letter_code
_entity_poly.pdbx_strand_id
1 'polypeptide(L)'
;MDGNLVLNLTAKNWVETCSPSDENIALKGQVYCDQSPIGSQDFSAKLAACKNIDQLCAFLQRLNGFYAWVEQSAGQVRAAVDHIRSCPLFYGLANRQFYLSDDAEWVRQQVGDREMDPGAREEFQLAGYVTGADTLFPNVKQLQAGECLIARQTEAGPVVETHRYYRFLHQEPAETNEPDLRAELDRVTVRVMQRLIDYANGRQIVIPLSGGYDSRLIATMLKRLGYDNVLTFTYGVPGNKESEYSKRVADALGLRWHFVEYSEALWREAWQTAERWEYQKWASGWNSIAHVQDWLAVQKLKQGGIVEADAVFVPGHSGDFVAGSHIPDDAFERTAFDLEGIDKAI
;
A
#
# COMPACT_ATOMS: atom_id res chain seq x y z
N MET A 1 13.85 30.85 9.86
CA MET A 1 14.11 30.44 8.46
C MET A 1 13.40 29.12 8.10
N ASP A 2 12.38 28.74 8.85
CA ASP A 2 11.77 27.38 8.78
C ASP A 2 10.54 27.28 7.86
N GLY A 3 10.28 28.31 7.04
CA GLY A 3 9.06 28.40 6.25
C GLY A 3 9.07 27.71 4.88
N ASN A 4 10.17 27.08 4.46
CA ASN A 4 10.31 26.57 3.08
C ASN A 4 10.16 25.05 2.95
N LEU A 5 10.07 24.31 4.07
CA LEU A 5 9.80 22.86 4.11
C LEU A 5 8.46 22.65 4.83
N VAL A 6 7.40 22.41 4.05
CA VAL A 6 6.02 22.37 4.53
C VAL A 6 5.51 20.93 4.50
N LEU A 7 5.08 20.43 5.65
CA LEU A 7 4.54 19.08 5.81
C LEU A 7 3.05 19.13 6.13
N ASN A 8 2.28 18.19 5.58
CA ASN A 8 0.89 17.98 5.93
C ASN A 8 0.57 16.48 5.91
N LEU A 9 0.47 15.88 7.08
CA LEU A 9 0.14 14.48 7.25
C LEU A 9 -1.32 14.37 7.69
N THR A 10 -2.20 13.94 6.78
CA THR A 10 -3.66 14.04 6.95
C THR A 10 -4.30 12.79 7.53
N ALA A 11 -3.67 11.62 7.35
CA ALA A 11 -4.22 10.37 7.84
C ALA A 11 -4.15 10.26 9.37
N LYS A 12 -5.22 9.77 9.99
CA LYS A 12 -5.40 9.71 11.45
C LYS A 12 -4.42 8.78 12.21
N ASN A 13 -3.61 8.00 11.50
CA ASN A 13 -2.81 6.91 12.10
C ASN A 13 -1.31 7.23 12.12
N TRP A 14 -0.92 8.49 12.03
CA TRP A 14 0.45 8.90 12.27
C TRP A 14 0.73 8.96 13.77
N VAL A 15 1.80 8.29 14.19
CA VAL A 15 2.31 8.34 15.57
C VAL A 15 3.51 9.25 15.59
N GLU A 16 3.38 10.38 16.28
CA GLU A 16 4.49 11.32 16.46
C GLU A 16 5.36 10.89 17.64
N THR A 17 6.66 10.98 17.44
CA THR A 17 7.66 10.76 18.47
C THR A 17 8.79 11.76 18.29
N CYS A 18 9.49 12.11 19.37
CA CYS A 18 10.70 12.90 19.30
C CYS A 18 11.92 11.98 19.30
N SER A 19 12.91 12.31 18.47
CA SER A 19 14.21 11.65 18.53
C SER A 19 15.00 12.10 19.76
N PRO A 20 16.06 11.40 20.15
CA PRO A 20 16.99 11.85 21.19
C PRO A 20 17.64 13.23 20.91
N SER A 21 17.56 13.69 19.65
CA SER A 21 18.06 15.00 19.18
C SER A 21 16.97 16.06 19.02
N ASP A 22 15.79 15.87 19.64
CA ASP A 22 14.61 16.77 19.54
C ASP A 22 14.05 16.94 18.12
N GLU A 23 14.31 15.99 17.22
CA GLU A 23 13.72 15.99 15.89
C GLU A 23 12.32 15.35 15.92
N ASN A 24 11.38 15.97 15.23
CA ASN A 24 10.02 15.44 15.12
C ASN A 24 9.98 14.31 14.10
N ILE A 25 9.58 13.13 14.55
CA ILE A 25 9.40 11.94 13.70
C ILE A 25 7.93 11.53 13.74
N ALA A 26 7.33 11.44 12.57
CA ALA A 26 6.02 10.83 12.37
C ALA A 26 6.19 9.47 11.70
N LEU A 27 5.62 8.43 12.30
CA LEU A 27 5.61 7.05 11.81
C LEU A 27 4.18 6.59 11.61
N LYS A 28 3.88 6.00 10.46
CA LYS A 28 2.59 5.39 10.15
C LYS A 28 2.77 3.92 9.84
N GLY A 29 1.84 3.09 10.33
CA GLY A 29 1.81 1.65 10.04
C GLY A 29 2.58 0.80 11.03
N GLN A 30 3.02 -0.38 10.59
CA GLN A 30 3.70 -1.37 11.41
C GLN A 30 5.08 -1.69 10.83
N VAL A 31 6.10 -1.61 11.65
CA VAL A 31 7.50 -1.83 11.25
C VAL A 31 8.06 -3.02 11.98
N TYR A 32 8.78 -3.86 11.24
CA TYR A 32 9.56 -4.98 11.76
C TYR A 32 11.02 -4.75 11.37
N CYS A 33 11.93 -4.93 12.31
CA CYS A 33 13.37 -4.93 12.05
C CYS A 33 13.90 -6.33 12.34
N ASP A 34 14.59 -6.95 11.38
CA ASP A 34 15.07 -8.34 11.50
C ASP A 34 13.95 -9.29 11.99
N GLN A 35 12.75 -9.13 11.42
CA GLN A 35 11.52 -9.90 11.67
C GLN A 35 10.83 -9.66 13.03
N SER A 36 11.40 -8.85 13.92
CA SER A 36 10.79 -8.47 15.19
C SER A 36 10.08 -7.12 15.08
N PRO A 37 8.91 -6.93 15.69
CA PRO A 37 8.25 -5.64 15.71
C PRO A 37 9.13 -4.61 16.40
N ILE A 38 9.16 -3.38 15.88
CA ILE A 38 9.92 -2.28 16.44
C ILE A 38 8.96 -1.15 16.84
N GLY A 39 9.06 -0.69 18.07
CA GLY A 39 8.29 0.45 18.57
C GLY A 39 8.81 1.79 18.02
N SER A 40 7.96 2.82 18.08
CA SER A 40 8.30 4.15 17.55
C SER A 40 9.55 4.75 18.19
N GLN A 41 9.80 4.54 19.48
CA GLN A 41 10.99 5.03 20.19
C GLN A 41 12.26 4.34 19.71
N ASP A 42 12.27 3.01 19.59
CA ASP A 42 13.41 2.25 19.08
C ASP A 42 13.69 2.57 17.60
N PHE A 43 12.63 2.75 16.80
CA PHE A 43 12.73 3.18 15.42
C PHE A 43 13.43 4.55 15.34
N SER A 44 12.97 5.51 16.13
CA SER A 44 13.53 6.86 16.22
C SER A 44 15.01 6.85 16.62
N ALA A 45 15.39 6.07 17.64
CA ALA A 45 16.78 5.94 18.07
C ALA A 45 17.69 5.34 16.97
N LYS A 46 17.21 4.32 16.25
CA LYS A 46 17.96 3.70 15.13
C LYS A 46 18.08 4.67 13.94
N LEU A 47 17.04 5.43 13.65
CA LEU A 47 17.05 6.44 12.58
C LEU A 47 18.06 7.56 12.90
N ALA A 48 18.08 8.05 14.13
CA ALA A 48 19.02 9.08 14.59
C ALA A 48 20.49 8.62 14.55
N ALA A 49 20.75 7.31 14.63
CA ALA A 49 22.08 6.71 14.48
C ALA A 49 22.59 6.75 13.03
N CYS A 50 21.71 6.91 12.03
CA CYS A 50 22.08 6.97 10.61
C CYS A 50 22.62 8.37 10.27
N LYS A 51 23.95 8.48 10.09
CA LYS A 51 24.65 9.77 9.86
C LYS A 51 24.76 10.18 8.40
N ASN A 52 24.56 9.24 7.48
CA ASN A 52 24.65 9.47 6.04
C ASN A 52 23.62 8.59 5.30
N ILE A 53 23.51 8.81 3.99
CA ILE A 53 22.55 8.09 3.15
C ILE A 53 22.80 6.59 3.08
N ASP A 54 24.06 6.15 3.07
CA ASP A 54 24.38 4.73 2.99
C ASP A 54 23.93 3.98 4.25
N GLN A 55 24.15 4.58 5.44
CA GLN A 55 23.67 4.03 6.70
C GLN A 55 22.13 4.04 6.77
N LEU A 56 21.50 5.08 6.27
CA LEU A 56 20.04 5.14 6.18
C LEU A 56 19.49 4.04 5.27
N CYS A 57 20.01 3.92 4.06
CA CYS A 57 19.60 2.86 3.12
C CYS A 57 19.83 1.46 3.71
N ALA A 58 20.99 1.21 4.33
CA ALA A 58 21.29 -0.07 4.98
C ALA A 58 20.33 -0.38 6.15
N PHE A 59 19.93 0.62 6.91
CA PHE A 59 18.91 0.46 7.95
C PHE A 59 17.55 0.14 7.33
N LEU A 60 17.09 0.91 6.34
CA LEU A 60 15.79 0.73 5.69
C LEU A 60 15.67 -0.63 4.98
N GLN A 61 16.75 -1.17 4.42
CA GLN A 61 16.76 -2.52 3.80
C GLN A 61 16.45 -3.64 4.79
N ARG A 62 16.77 -3.46 6.07
CA ARG A 62 16.46 -4.44 7.14
C ARG A 62 15.05 -4.37 7.66
N LEU A 63 14.33 -3.31 7.31
CA LEU A 63 12.95 -3.12 7.72
C LEU A 63 12.01 -3.94 6.83
N ASN A 64 10.90 -4.33 7.42
CA ASN A 64 9.80 -4.99 6.74
C ASN A 64 8.48 -4.48 7.34
N GLY A 65 7.38 -4.70 6.66
CA GLY A 65 6.07 -4.26 7.13
C GLY A 65 5.38 -3.33 6.13
N PHE A 66 4.39 -2.62 6.61
CA PHE A 66 3.65 -1.60 5.84
C PHE A 66 3.73 -0.28 6.60
N TYR A 67 4.54 0.62 6.10
CA TYR A 67 4.85 1.86 6.81
C TYR A 67 5.24 3.01 5.89
N ALA A 68 5.09 4.21 6.40
CA ALA A 68 5.82 5.39 5.96
C ALA A 68 6.33 6.15 7.20
N TRP A 69 7.41 6.86 7.05
CA TRP A 69 7.90 7.77 8.09
C TRP A 69 8.37 9.08 7.48
N VAL A 70 8.26 10.13 8.28
CA VAL A 70 8.72 11.48 7.97
C VAL A 70 9.42 12.03 9.20
N GLU A 71 10.61 12.59 9.01
CA GLU A 71 11.36 13.28 10.03
C GLU A 71 11.63 14.70 9.57
N GLN A 72 11.39 15.64 10.45
CA GLN A 72 11.68 17.04 10.21
C GLN A 72 12.66 17.57 11.25
N SER A 73 13.76 18.10 10.77
CA SER A 73 14.76 18.81 11.56
C SER A 73 15.01 20.21 11.01
N ALA A 74 15.86 21.03 11.67
CA ALA A 74 16.16 22.37 11.19
C ALA A 74 16.76 22.36 9.77
N GLY A 75 15.97 22.83 8.80
CA GLY A 75 16.39 22.93 7.40
C GLY A 75 16.45 21.62 6.62
N GLN A 76 15.95 20.51 7.16
CA GLN A 76 15.93 19.23 6.47
C GLN A 76 14.64 18.44 6.75
N VAL A 77 14.16 17.74 5.72
CA VAL A 77 13.14 16.70 5.84
C VAL A 77 13.73 15.39 5.29
N ARG A 78 13.57 14.29 6.03
CA ARG A 78 13.82 12.93 5.57
C ARG A 78 12.51 12.17 5.58
N ALA A 79 12.27 11.33 4.56
CA ALA A 79 11.07 10.51 4.50
C ALA A 79 11.35 9.21 3.77
N ALA A 80 10.59 8.15 4.06
CA ALA A 80 10.59 6.95 3.25
C ALA A 80 9.26 6.23 3.31
N VAL A 81 9.03 5.39 2.31
CA VAL A 81 7.93 4.44 2.22
C VAL A 81 8.49 3.02 2.21
N ASP A 82 7.68 2.04 2.62
CA ASP A 82 8.09 0.63 2.66
C ASP A 82 8.36 0.04 1.28
N HIS A 83 8.76 -1.24 1.25
CA HIS A 83 9.19 -1.99 0.08
C HIS A 83 8.16 -2.06 -1.05
N ILE A 84 6.88 -1.90 -0.76
CA ILE A 84 5.77 -1.94 -1.72
C ILE A 84 4.92 -0.66 -1.73
N ARG A 85 5.33 0.37 -0.97
CA ARG A 85 4.62 1.65 -0.86
C ARG A 85 3.20 1.51 -0.31
N SER A 86 3.03 0.75 0.77
CA SER A 86 1.73 0.56 1.42
C SER A 86 1.10 1.86 1.93
N CYS A 87 1.93 2.80 2.37
CA CYS A 87 1.55 4.12 2.81
C CYS A 87 2.19 5.16 1.88
N PRO A 88 1.49 5.65 0.85
CA PRO A 88 2.07 6.54 -0.14
C PRO A 88 2.43 7.91 0.46
N LEU A 89 3.50 8.50 -0.05
CA LEU A 89 3.90 9.89 0.19
C LEU A 89 4.09 10.59 -1.15
N PHE A 90 3.62 11.84 -1.18
CA PHE A 90 3.68 12.72 -2.35
C PHE A 90 4.44 14.00 -1.99
N TYR A 91 5.16 14.56 -2.96
CA TYR A 91 5.91 15.78 -2.76
C TYR A 91 5.90 16.67 -4.01
N GLY A 92 6.23 17.91 -3.81
CA GLY A 92 6.36 18.89 -4.88
C GLY A 92 7.18 20.09 -4.51
N LEU A 93 7.62 20.83 -5.53
CA LEU A 93 8.39 22.05 -5.39
C LEU A 93 7.69 23.18 -6.13
N ALA A 94 7.42 24.28 -5.44
CA ALA A 94 6.91 25.51 -6.05
C ALA A 94 7.33 26.73 -5.23
N ASN A 95 7.59 27.86 -5.89
CA ASN A 95 7.89 29.14 -5.24
C ASN A 95 9.02 29.07 -4.18
N ARG A 96 10.06 28.27 -4.44
CA ARG A 96 11.16 28.00 -3.49
C ARG A 96 10.71 27.34 -2.18
N GLN A 97 9.60 26.62 -2.23
CA GLN A 97 9.08 25.83 -1.11
C GLN A 97 8.99 24.35 -1.52
N PHE A 98 9.26 23.48 -0.55
CA PHE A 98 9.05 22.04 -0.66
C PHE A 98 7.80 21.66 0.13
N TYR A 99 6.97 20.84 -0.47
CA TYR A 99 5.74 20.32 0.12
C TYR A 99 5.78 18.79 0.13
N LEU A 100 5.40 18.19 1.25
CA LEU A 100 5.28 16.74 1.40
C LEU A 100 4.01 16.40 2.17
N SER A 101 3.26 15.39 1.67
CA SER A 101 2.02 14.93 2.27
C SER A 101 1.73 13.48 1.91
N ASP A 102 0.86 12.82 2.68
CA ASP A 102 0.18 11.58 2.32
C ASP A 102 -1.10 11.83 1.49
N ASP A 103 -1.38 13.09 1.13
CA ASP A 103 -2.49 13.52 0.27
C ASP A 103 -1.95 14.22 -0.99
N ALA A 104 -2.03 13.54 -2.13
CA ALA A 104 -1.60 14.07 -3.42
C ALA A 104 -2.39 15.31 -3.86
N GLU A 105 -3.68 15.39 -3.50
CA GLU A 105 -4.51 16.56 -3.83
C GLU A 105 -4.06 17.80 -3.08
N TRP A 106 -3.69 17.63 -1.80
CA TRP A 106 -3.13 18.75 -1.04
C TRP A 106 -1.82 19.24 -1.68
N VAL A 107 -0.89 18.34 -2.04
CA VAL A 107 0.36 18.73 -2.72
C VAL A 107 0.07 19.47 -4.03
N ARG A 108 -0.88 18.95 -4.85
CA ARG A 108 -1.30 19.58 -6.11
C ARG A 108 -1.76 21.02 -5.90
N GLN A 109 -2.55 21.26 -4.86
CA GLN A 109 -3.02 22.61 -4.52
C GLN A 109 -1.87 23.54 -4.12
N GLN A 110 -0.90 23.03 -3.34
CA GLN A 110 0.25 23.82 -2.90
C GLN A 110 1.18 24.21 -4.06
N VAL A 111 1.45 23.28 -4.98
CA VAL A 111 2.29 23.56 -6.15
C VAL A 111 1.55 24.37 -7.23
N GLY A 112 0.21 24.47 -7.13
CA GLY A 112 -0.61 25.28 -8.03
C GLY A 112 -0.92 24.62 -9.36
N ASP A 113 -0.75 23.31 -9.50
CA ASP A 113 -1.07 22.58 -10.73
C ASP A 113 -2.56 22.58 -11.03
N ARG A 114 -2.96 22.99 -12.21
CA ARG A 114 -4.36 23.03 -12.66
C ARG A 114 -4.64 22.10 -13.82
N GLU A 115 -3.64 21.81 -14.63
CA GLU A 115 -3.74 20.98 -15.81
C GLU A 115 -2.89 19.72 -15.65
N MET A 116 -3.40 18.62 -16.19
CA MET A 116 -2.69 17.35 -16.20
C MET A 116 -1.54 17.40 -17.23
N ASP A 117 -0.46 16.72 -16.94
CA ASP A 117 0.61 16.48 -17.89
C ASP A 117 0.08 15.63 -19.07
N PRO A 118 0.27 16.07 -20.33
CA PRO A 118 -0.26 15.35 -21.48
C PRO A 118 0.26 13.92 -21.61
N GLY A 119 1.56 13.70 -21.37
CA GLY A 119 2.18 12.37 -21.47
C GLY A 119 1.68 11.43 -20.37
N ALA A 120 1.65 11.90 -19.11
CA ALA A 120 1.10 11.14 -18.00
C ALA A 120 -0.39 10.81 -18.20
N ARG A 121 -1.15 11.72 -18.79
CA ARG A 121 -2.56 11.48 -19.13
C ARG A 121 -2.71 10.39 -20.19
N GLU A 122 -1.88 10.39 -21.23
CA GLU A 122 -1.89 9.35 -22.27
C GLU A 122 -1.51 7.99 -21.68
N GLU A 123 -0.47 7.94 -20.87
CA GLU A 123 -0.05 6.73 -20.14
C GLU A 123 -1.18 6.19 -19.27
N PHE A 124 -1.81 7.07 -18.49
CA PHE A 124 -2.94 6.69 -17.64
C PHE A 124 -4.13 6.14 -18.44
N GLN A 125 -4.42 6.70 -19.62
CA GLN A 125 -5.49 6.21 -20.47
C GLN A 125 -5.21 4.82 -21.05
N LEU A 126 -3.95 4.48 -21.27
CA LEU A 126 -3.52 3.18 -21.80
C LEU A 126 -3.39 2.13 -20.71
N ALA A 127 -2.73 2.47 -19.60
CA ALA A 127 -2.32 1.52 -18.56
C ALA A 127 -3.19 1.56 -17.29
N GLY A 128 -3.94 2.65 -17.07
CA GLY A 128 -4.70 2.86 -15.84
C GLY A 128 -3.86 3.41 -14.68
N TYR A 129 -2.58 3.71 -14.91
CA TYR A 129 -1.66 4.29 -13.93
C TYR A 129 -0.56 5.09 -14.63
N VAL A 130 0.18 5.88 -13.84
CA VAL A 130 1.37 6.63 -14.27
C VAL A 130 2.60 5.99 -13.62
N THR A 131 3.63 5.69 -14.41
CA THR A 131 4.83 4.99 -13.94
C THR A 131 5.82 5.91 -13.22
N GLY A 132 6.72 5.29 -12.48
CA GLY A 132 7.84 5.98 -11.83
C GLY A 132 7.42 6.91 -10.70
N ALA A 133 8.09 8.04 -10.60
CA ALA A 133 7.84 9.06 -9.60
C ALA A 133 6.76 10.07 -10.03
N ASP A 134 6.26 9.98 -11.24
CA ASP A 134 5.32 10.92 -11.81
C ASP A 134 3.88 10.66 -11.35
N THR A 135 3.05 11.68 -11.47
CA THR A 135 1.60 11.63 -11.31
C THR A 135 0.95 12.28 -12.51
N LEU A 136 -0.39 12.34 -12.54
CA LEU A 136 -1.12 13.08 -13.57
C LEU A 136 -0.79 14.59 -13.59
N PHE A 137 -0.14 15.12 -12.56
CA PHE A 137 0.21 16.53 -12.46
C PHE A 137 1.73 16.73 -12.47
N PRO A 138 2.25 17.67 -13.28
CA PRO A 138 3.68 17.76 -13.60
C PRO A 138 4.56 18.04 -12.37
N ASN A 139 4.08 18.83 -11.39
CA ASN A 139 4.85 19.23 -10.22
C ASN A 139 4.52 18.41 -8.97
N VAL A 140 3.63 17.41 -9.08
CA VAL A 140 3.32 16.46 -8.01
C VAL A 140 4.05 15.16 -8.29
N LYS A 141 4.98 14.81 -7.40
CA LYS A 141 5.75 13.56 -7.48
C LYS A 141 5.37 12.63 -6.34
N GLN A 142 5.62 11.33 -6.53
CA GLN A 142 5.42 10.31 -5.50
C GLN A 142 6.74 9.65 -5.13
N LEU A 143 6.89 9.27 -3.86
CA LEU A 143 7.92 8.31 -3.48
C LEU A 143 7.56 6.93 -4.06
N GLN A 144 8.50 6.30 -4.71
CA GLN A 144 8.31 4.97 -5.26
C GLN A 144 8.54 3.89 -4.18
N ALA A 145 8.02 2.69 -4.42
CA ALA A 145 8.22 1.54 -3.54
C ALA A 145 9.71 1.35 -3.19
N GLY A 146 10.04 1.20 -1.90
CA GLY A 146 11.42 1.06 -1.44
C GLY A 146 12.31 2.28 -1.66
N GLU A 147 11.75 3.48 -1.60
CA GLU A 147 12.46 4.75 -1.81
C GLU A 147 12.44 5.62 -0.56
N CYS A 148 13.53 6.32 -0.32
CA CYS A 148 13.62 7.39 0.66
C CYS A 148 13.96 8.72 -0.02
N LEU A 149 13.58 9.81 0.65
CA LEU A 149 13.75 11.19 0.21
C LEU A 149 14.50 12.00 1.27
N ILE A 150 15.37 12.89 0.81
CA ILE A 150 16.00 13.89 1.62
C ILE A 150 15.78 15.25 0.94
N ALA A 151 15.05 16.15 1.61
CA ALA A 151 14.90 17.54 1.19
C ALA A 151 15.71 18.44 2.11
N ARG A 152 16.56 19.31 1.55
CA ARG A 152 17.40 20.25 2.30
C ARG A 152 17.14 21.67 1.84
N GLN A 153 17.01 22.57 2.80
CA GLN A 153 16.96 23.99 2.52
C GLN A 153 18.35 24.51 2.20
N THR A 154 18.48 25.21 1.06
CA THR A 154 19.71 25.93 0.67
C THR A 154 19.40 27.42 0.43
N GLU A 155 20.43 28.22 0.24
CA GLU A 155 20.26 29.65 -0.12
C GLU A 155 19.51 29.81 -1.47
N ALA A 156 19.71 28.87 -2.39
CA ALA A 156 19.03 28.85 -3.68
C ALA A 156 17.59 28.36 -3.64
N GLY A 157 17.15 27.76 -2.53
CA GLY A 157 15.86 27.12 -2.32
C GLY A 157 16.02 25.67 -1.89
N PRO A 158 14.93 24.91 -1.72
CA PRO A 158 14.99 23.51 -1.33
C PRO A 158 15.55 22.64 -2.48
N VAL A 159 16.39 21.68 -2.10
CA VAL A 159 16.94 20.64 -2.98
C VAL A 159 16.42 19.29 -2.48
N VAL A 160 15.94 18.45 -3.40
CA VAL A 160 15.37 17.15 -3.10
C VAL A 160 16.19 16.06 -3.79
N GLU A 161 16.57 15.06 -3.03
CA GLU A 161 17.24 13.86 -3.51
C GLU A 161 16.41 12.63 -3.11
N THR A 162 16.24 11.68 -4.01
CA THR A 162 15.59 10.39 -3.72
C THR A 162 16.57 9.26 -3.93
N HIS A 163 16.47 8.22 -3.07
CA HIS A 163 17.34 7.07 -3.11
C HIS A 163 16.52 5.79 -3.00
N ARG A 164 16.64 4.92 -4.02
CA ARG A 164 15.99 3.62 -4.01
C ARG A 164 16.80 2.66 -3.13
N TYR A 165 16.33 2.42 -1.91
CA TYR A 165 17.00 1.52 -0.98
C TYR A 165 16.61 0.06 -1.17
N TYR A 166 15.49 -0.24 -1.83
CA TYR A 166 15.03 -1.60 -2.08
C TYR A 166 14.46 -1.74 -3.49
N ARG A 167 14.77 -2.87 -4.14
CA ARG A 167 14.11 -3.35 -5.36
C ARG A 167 13.82 -4.83 -5.20
N PHE A 168 12.63 -5.24 -5.60
CA PHE A 168 12.35 -6.66 -5.72
C PHE A 168 13.12 -7.18 -6.94
N LEU A 169 14.10 -8.03 -6.67
CA LEU A 169 14.89 -8.71 -7.70
C LEU A 169 14.70 -10.20 -7.52
N HIS A 170 14.17 -10.86 -8.55
CA HIS A 170 14.07 -12.30 -8.56
C HIS A 170 15.48 -12.91 -8.62
N GLN A 171 15.75 -13.84 -7.72
CA GLN A 171 16.98 -14.64 -7.72
C GLN A 171 16.58 -16.09 -7.49
N GLU A 172 16.81 -16.93 -8.49
CA GLU A 172 16.59 -18.35 -8.30
C GLU A 172 17.71 -18.94 -7.42
N PRO A 173 17.36 -19.68 -6.37
CA PRO A 173 18.36 -20.42 -5.59
C PRO A 173 19.03 -21.48 -6.45
N ALA A 174 20.33 -21.69 -6.27
CA ALA A 174 21.13 -22.60 -7.09
C ALA A 174 20.67 -24.07 -7.01
N GLU A 175 20.08 -24.47 -5.88
CA GLU A 175 19.51 -25.81 -5.67
C GLU A 175 18.20 -25.69 -4.87
N THR A 176 17.09 -26.13 -5.44
CA THR A 176 15.80 -26.20 -4.76
C THR A 176 15.08 -27.48 -5.12
N ASN A 177 14.35 -28.03 -4.14
CA ASN A 177 13.39 -29.08 -4.37
C ASN A 177 11.98 -28.62 -3.95
N GLU A 178 10.97 -29.14 -4.58
CA GLU A 178 9.58 -28.76 -4.34
C GLU A 178 9.13 -28.94 -2.87
N PRO A 179 9.48 -30.04 -2.16
CA PRO A 179 9.12 -30.18 -0.73
C PRO A 179 9.66 -29.06 0.15
N ASP A 180 10.90 -28.63 -0.05
CA ASP A 180 11.51 -27.57 0.76
C ASP A 180 10.87 -26.21 0.46
N LEU A 181 10.59 -25.91 -0.82
CA LEU A 181 9.89 -24.70 -1.23
C LEU A 181 8.47 -24.63 -0.63
N ARG A 182 7.74 -25.76 -0.64
CA ARG A 182 6.42 -25.84 -0.01
C ARG A 182 6.49 -25.61 1.50
N ALA A 183 7.46 -26.20 2.17
CA ALA A 183 7.67 -26.03 3.60
C ALA A 183 8.03 -24.57 3.95
N GLU A 184 8.86 -23.93 3.12
CA GLU A 184 9.19 -22.51 3.29
C GLU A 184 7.99 -21.60 3.06
N LEU A 185 7.21 -21.85 2.00
CA LEU A 185 5.98 -21.11 1.71
C LEU A 185 4.98 -21.20 2.88
N ASP A 186 4.78 -22.40 3.46
CA ASP A 186 3.91 -22.56 4.63
C ASP A 186 4.44 -21.76 5.83
N ARG A 187 5.74 -21.82 6.11
CA ARG A 187 6.38 -21.05 7.19
C ARG A 187 6.21 -19.53 7.01
N VAL A 188 6.43 -19.04 5.79
CA VAL A 188 6.26 -17.62 5.46
C VAL A 188 4.80 -17.21 5.60
N THR A 189 3.87 -18.01 5.09
CA THR A 189 2.43 -17.76 5.16
C THR A 189 1.96 -17.72 6.62
N VAL A 190 2.35 -18.69 7.44
CA VAL A 190 2.04 -18.69 8.89
C VAL A 190 2.56 -17.42 9.56
N ARG A 191 3.78 -17.02 9.28
CA ARG A 191 4.39 -15.80 9.85
C ARG A 191 3.64 -14.52 9.44
N VAL A 192 3.28 -14.41 8.17
CA VAL A 192 2.50 -13.25 7.66
C VAL A 192 1.14 -13.18 8.33
N MET A 193 0.46 -14.32 8.43
CA MET A 193 -0.85 -14.37 9.08
C MET A 193 -0.78 -14.12 10.59
N GLN A 194 0.28 -14.56 11.26
CA GLN A 194 0.49 -14.22 12.66
C GLN A 194 0.68 -12.72 12.86
N ARG A 195 1.47 -12.06 11.99
CA ARG A 195 1.61 -10.60 12.00
C ARG A 195 0.29 -9.87 11.79
N LEU A 196 -0.57 -10.40 10.91
CA LEU A 196 -1.92 -9.85 10.71
C LEU A 196 -2.76 -9.98 11.99
N ILE A 197 -2.72 -11.14 12.66
CA ILE A 197 -3.42 -11.39 13.93
C ILE A 197 -2.91 -10.44 15.01
N ASP A 198 -1.60 -10.31 15.15
CA ASP A 198 -0.96 -9.40 16.12
C ASP A 198 -1.36 -7.93 15.84
N TYR A 199 -1.37 -7.51 14.56
CA TYR A 199 -1.83 -6.19 14.16
C TYR A 199 -3.32 -5.97 14.45
N ALA A 200 -4.15 -6.97 14.17
CA ALA A 200 -5.57 -6.89 14.43
C ALA A 200 -5.85 -6.78 15.95
N ASN A 201 -5.05 -7.40 16.79
CA ASN A 201 -5.13 -7.31 18.25
C ASN A 201 -6.57 -7.48 18.80
N GLY A 202 -7.26 -8.52 18.33
CA GLY A 202 -8.64 -8.82 18.68
C GLY A 202 -9.72 -8.10 17.88
N ARG A 203 -9.38 -7.08 17.08
CA ARG A 203 -10.32 -6.38 16.20
C ARG A 203 -10.87 -7.31 15.12
N GLN A 204 -12.07 -7.00 14.63
CA GLN A 204 -12.68 -7.75 13.55
C GLN A 204 -11.79 -7.70 12.28
N ILE A 205 -11.47 -8.89 11.73
CA ILE A 205 -10.87 -9.01 10.39
C ILE A 205 -11.99 -9.25 9.38
N VAL A 206 -12.03 -8.41 8.35
CA VAL A 206 -13.06 -8.44 7.31
C VAL A 206 -12.43 -8.81 5.97
N ILE A 207 -12.91 -9.88 5.36
CA ILE A 207 -12.37 -10.44 4.13
C ILE A 207 -13.39 -10.32 3.00
N PRO A 208 -13.11 -9.60 1.91
CA PRO A 208 -13.87 -9.73 0.66
C PRO A 208 -13.58 -11.11 0.09
N LEU A 209 -14.46 -12.07 0.39
CA LEU A 209 -14.27 -13.48 0.04
C LEU A 209 -14.87 -13.76 -1.33
N SER A 210 -14.04 -14.24 -2.24
CA SER A 210 -14.43 -14.71 -3.58
C SER A 210 -14.36 -16.23 -3.69
N GLY A 211 -14.69 -16.76 -4.85
CA GLY A 211 -14.41 -18.16 -5.21
C GLY A 211 -12.93 -18.45 -5.48
N GLY A 212 -12.07 -17.41 -5.58
CA GLY A 212 -10.65 -17.51 -5.85
C GLY A 212 -9.83 -18.10 -4.70
N TYR A 213 -8.57 -18.42 -4.99
CA TYR A 213 -7.68 -19.06 -4.02
C TYR A 213 -7.15 -18.08 -2.95
N ASP A 214 -6.89 -16.81 -3.29
CA ASP A 214 -6.16 -15.87 -2.46
C ASP A 214 -6.95 -15.46 -1.21
N SER A 215 -8.18 -14.98 -1.38
CA SER A 215 -9.06 -14.64 -0.26
C SER A 215 -9.42 -15.87 0.59
N ARG A 216 -9.54 -17.04 -0.06
CA ARG A 216 -9.76 -18.32 0.60
C ARG A 216 -8.56 -18.76 1.44
N LEU A 217 -7.32 -18.55 0.94
CA LEU A 217 -6.10 -18.81 1.70
C LEU A 217 -6.10 -17.99 2.99
N ILE A 218 -6.39 -16.68 2.91
CA ILE A 218 -6.46 -15.79 4.07
C ILE A 218 -7.49 -16.32 5.09
N ALA A 219 -8.71 -16.61 4.64
CA ALA A 219 -9.77 -17.12 5.51
C ALA A 219 -9.41 -18.47 6.17
N THR A 220 -8.83 -19.38 5.40
CA THR A 220 -8.41 -20.71 5.88
C THR A 220 -7.27 -20.59 6.90
N MET A 221 -6.31 -19.72 6.66
CA MET A 221 -5.17 -19.52 7.56
C MET A 221 -5.59 -18.86 8.87
N LEU A 222 -6.49 -17.88 8.86
CA LEU A 222 -7.04 -17.31 10.09
C LEU A 222 -7.75 -18.39 10.92
N LYS A 223 -8.54 -19.26 10.27
CA LYS A 223 -9.16 -20.40 10.94
C LYS A 223 -8.14 -21.39 11.49
N ARG A 224 -7.10 -21.74 10.71
CA ARG A 224 -6.00 -22.62 11.14
C ARG A 224 -5.27 -22.08 12.38
N LEU A 225 -5.11 -20.76 12.45
CA LEU A 225 -4.41 -20.08 13.55
C LEU A 225 -5.32 -19.70 14.72
N GLY A 226 -6.61 -20.07 14.66
CA GLY A 226 -7.56 -19.90 15.77
C GLY A 226 -8.04 -18.46 15.97
N TYR A 227 -8.08 -17.64 14.91
CA TYR A 227 -8.64 -16.30 15.00
C TYR A 227 -10.13 -16.32 14.67
N ASP A 228 -10.98 -16.01 15.64
CA ASP A 228 -12.44 -16.21 15.54
C ASP A 228 -13.21 -14.94 15.13
N ASN A 229 -12.67 -13.72 15.38
CA ASN A 229 -13.36 -12.47 15.04
C ASN A 229 -13.20 -12.12 13.55
N VAL A 230 -13.72 -13.01 12.69
CA VAL A 230 -13.67 -12.89 11.24
C VAL A 230 -15.08 -12.69 10.68
N LEU A 231 -15.22 -11.71 9.80
CA LEU A 231 -16.37 -11.51 8.92
C LEU A 231 -15.92 -11.66 7.48
N THR A 232 -16.63 -12.47 6.71
CA THR A 232 -16.45 -12.53 5.26
C THR A 232 -17.63 -11.89 4.56
N PHE A 233 -17.40 -11.28 3.42
CA PHE A 233 -18.47 -10.72 2.60
C PHE A 233 -18.20 -10.90 1.13
N THR A 234 -19.26 -10.86 0.36
CA THR A 234 -19.22 -10.84 -1.11
C THR A 234 -20.27 -9.87 -1.59
N TYR A 235 -20.07 -9.30 -2.76
CA TYR A 235 -21.01 -8.38 -3.36
C TYR A 235 -21.30 -8.75 -4.82
N GLY A 236 -22.39 -8.25 -5.36
CA GLY A 236 -22.75 -8.43 -6.76
C GLY A 236 -24.25 -8.61 -6.96
N VAL A 237 -24.62 -9.05 -8.16
CA VAL A 237 -26.01 -9.35 -8.50
C VAL A 237 -26.43 -10.67 -7.81
N PRO A 238 -27.63 -10.76 -7.23
CA PRO A 238 -28.10 -11.98 -6.60
C PRO A 238 -28.02 -13.20 -7.52
N GLY A 239 -27.62 -14.34 -6.97
CA GLY A 239 -27.48 -15.60 -7.71
C GLY A 239 -26.24 -15.69 -8.61
N ASN A 240 -25.27 -14.80 -8.47
CA ASN A 240 -23.99 -14.94 -9.15
C ASN A 240 -23.14 -16.08 -8.54
N LYS A 241 -22.35 -16.76 -9.39
CA LYS A 241 -21.54 -17.92 -8.98
C LYS A 241 -20.49 -17.59 -7.90
N GLU A 242 -19.94 -16.37 -7.93
CA GLU A 242 -18.94 -15.95 -6.94
C GLU A 242 -19.55 -15.92 -5.53
N SER A 243 -20.77 -15.42 -5.37
CA SER A 243 -21.46 -15.39 -4.08
C SER A 243 -21.78 -16.81 -3.57
N GLU A 244 -22.14 -17.73 -4.46
CA GLU A 244 -22.38 -19.13 -4.09
C GLU A 244 -21.11 -19.83 -3.60
N TYR A 245 -19.98 -19.64 -4.32
CA TYR A 245 -18.71 -20.22 -3.91
C TYR A 245 -18.19 -19.60 -2.60
N SER A 246 -18.25 -18.29 -2.49
CA SER A 246 -17.87 -17.56 -1.28
C SER A 246 -18.66 -18.07 -0.07
N LYS A 247 -19.99 -18.18 -0.19
CA LYS A 247 -20.83 -18.69 0.89
C LYS A 247 -20.47 -20.12 1.28
N ARG A 248 -20.24 -21.01 0.31
CA ARG A 248 -19.83 -22.39 0.58
C ARG A 248 -18.50 -22.46 1.33
N VAL A 249 -17.53 -21.59 0.99
CA VAL A 249 -16.24 -21.51 1.71
C VAL A 249 -16.47 -21.03 3.14
N ALA A 250 -17.25 -19.98 3.33
CA ALA A 250 -17.55 -19.45 4.65
C ALA A 250 -18.27 -20.49 5.53
N ASP A 251 -19.27 -21.19 5.00
CA ASP A 251 -19.99 -22.25 5.71
C ASP A 251 -19.05 -23.40 6.09
N ALA A 252 -18.18 -23.85 5.17
CA ALA A 252 -17.21 -24.92 5.45
C ALA A 252 -16.18 -24.54 6.53
N LEU A 253 -15.83 -23.28 6.64
CA LEU A 253 -14.91 -22.77 7.68
C LEU A 253 -15.63 -22.34 8.97
N GLY A 254 -16.97 -22.32 8.97
CA GLY A 254 -17.77 -21.84 10.10
C GLY A 254 -17.60 -20.33 10.36
N LEU A 255 -17.40 -19.54 9.29
CA LEU A 255 -17.21 -18.09 9.38
C LEU A 255 -18.52 -17.34 9.13
N ARG A 256 -18.66 -16.15 9.73
CA ARG A 256 -19.75 -15.24 9.42
C ARG A 256 -19.62 -14.77 7.96
N TRP A 257 -20.74 -14.73 7.25
CA TRP A 257 -20.77 -14.31 5.85
C TRP A 257 -21.91 -13.33 5.60
N HIS A 258 -21.65 -12.31 4.78
CA HIS A 258 -22.64 -11.31 4.41
C HIS A 258 -22.60 -11.06 2.90
N PHE A 259 -23.79 -10.98 2.27
CA PHE A 259 -23.91 -10.63 0.86
C PHE A 259 -24.39 -9.19 0.72
N VAL A 260 -23.65 -8.41 -0.05
CA VAL A 260 -24.03 -7.04 -0.41
C VAL A 260 -24.60 -7.05 -1.84
N GLU A 261 -25.91 -6.89 -1.94
CA GLU A 261 -26.57 -6.88 -3.23
C GLU A 261 -26.24 -5.61 -4.01
N TYR A 262 -25.80 -5.79 -5.26
CA TYR A 262 -25.57 -4.74 -6.22
C TYR A 262 -26.69 -4.71 -7.26
N SER A 263 -27.18 -3.52 -7.58
CA SER A 263 -28.08 -3.26 -8.69
C SER A 263 -27.61 -2.05 -9.48
N GLU A 264 -28.07 -1.96 -10.72
CA GLU A 264 -27.78 -0.79 -11.56
C GLU A 264 -28.29 0.52 -10.92
N ALA A 265 -29.48 0.48 -10.31
CA ALA A 265 -30.05 1.63 -9.63
C ALA A 265 -29.18 2.10 -8.45
N LEU A 266 -28.71 1.15 -7.63
CA LEU A 266 -27.82 1.43 -6.50
C LEU A 266 -26.51 2.05 -6.95
N TRP A 267 -25.89 1.51 -8.03
CA TRP A 267 -24.67 2.07 -8.58
C TRP A 267 -24.86 3.44 -9.19
N ARG A 268 -25.96 3.67 -9.89
CA ARG A 268 -26.27 4.98 -10.49
C ARG A 268 -26.43 6.05 -9.43
N GLU A 269 -27.07 5.73 -8.31
CA GLU A 269 -27.21 6.63 -7.17
C GLU A 269 -25.84 6.89 -6.51
N ALA A 270 -25.11 5.83 -6.15
CA ALA A 270 -23.82 5.93 -5.48
C ALA A 270 -22.77 6.67 -6.33
N TRP A 271 -22.81 6.51 -7.65
CA TRP A 271 -21.87 7.16 -8.57
C TRP A 271 -21.94 8.67 -8.57
N GLN A 272 -23.08 9.24 -8.23
CA GLN A 272 -23.32 10.69 -8.22
C GLN A 272 -23.02 11.33 -6.87
N THR A 273 -22.66 10.56 -5.86
CA THR A 273 -22.41 11.08 -4.51
C THR A 273 -21.07 11.81 -4.39
N ALA A 274 -21.02 12.79 -3.50
CA ALA A 274 -19.79 13.50 -3.15
C ALA A 274 -18.77 12.54 -2.51
N GLU A 275 -19.23 11.62 -1.67
CA GLU A 275 -18.39 10.63 -0.99
C GLU A 275 -17.61 9.74 -1.98
N ARG A 276 -18.27 9.36 -3.10
CA ARG A 276 -17.58 8.59 -4.15
C ARG A 276 -16.47 9.41 -4.78
N TRP A 277 -16.70 10.69 -5.08
CA TRP A 277 -15.69 11.58 -5.64
C TRP A 277 -14.52 11.80 -4.70
N GLU A 278 -14.79 12.04 -3.42
CA GLU A 278 -13.73 12.21 -2.41
C GLU A 278 -12.90 10.93 -2.24
N TYR A 279 -13.57 9.76 -2.18
CA TYR A 279 -12.87 8.48 -2.16
C TYR A 279 -11.97 8.29 -3.39
N GLN A 280 -12.50 8.57 -4.59
CA GLN A 280 -11.77 8.37 -5.83
C GLN A 280 -10.53 9.29 -5.91
N LYS A 281 -10.65 10.54 -5.53
CA LYS A 281 -9.51 11.47 -5.47
C LYS A 281 -8.44 10.97 -4.51
N TRP A 282 -8.85 10.62 -3.30
CA TRP A 282 -7.93 10.14 -2.28
C TRP A 282 -7.27 8.82 -2.68
N ALA A 283 -8.04 7.84 -3.11
CA ALA A 283 -7.55 6.50 -3.43
C ALA A 283 -6.70 6.45 -4.72
N SER A 284 -6.95 7.36 -5.67
CA SER A 284 -6.16 7.43 -6.90
C SER A 284 -4.74 7.97 -6.67
N GLY A 285 -4.54 8.82 -5.66
CA GLY A 285 -3.28 9.54 -5.47
C GLY A 285 -2.82 10.31 -6.71
N TRP A 286 -3.73 10.60 -7.62
CA TRP A 286 -3.46 11.18 -8.95
C TRP A 286 -2.48 10.37 -9.80
N ASN A 287 -2.31 9.07 -9.53
CA ASN A 287 -1.38 8.21 -10.27
C ASN A 287 -1.96 6.87 -10.74
N SER A 288 -3.10 6.43 -10.21
CA SER A 288 -3.69 5.15 -10.60
C SER A 288 -5.22 5.18 -10.52
N ILE A 289 -5.88 4.23 -11.19
CA ILE A 289 -7.33 4.06 -11.08
C ILE A 289 -7.67 3.61 -9.66
N ALA A 290 -8.56 4.35 -8.99
CA ALA A 290 -9.08 3.95 -7.69
C ALA A 290 -9.94 2.69 -7.80
N HIS A 291 -9.73 1.73 -6.91
CA HIS A 291 -10.53 0.50 -6.83
C HIS A 291 -11.90 0.79 -6.22
N VAL A 292 -12.88 1.09 -7.06
CA VAL A 292 -14.23 1.51 -6.62
C VAL A 292 -15.18 0.34 -6.36
N GLN A 293 -14.85 -0.87 -6.81
CA GLN A 293 -15.74 -2.04 -6.73
C GLN A 293 -16.07 -2.40 -5.28
N ASP A 294 -15.07 -2.45 -4.41
CA ASP A 294 -15.24 -2.75 -2.98
C ASP A 294 -15.81 -1.57 -2.19
N TRP A 295 -15.59 -0.33 -2.68
CA TRP A 295 -15.98 0.89 -1.97
C TRP A 295 -17.47 0.88 -1.60
N LEU A 296 -18.34 0.57 -2.55
CA LEU A 296 -19.79 0.55 -2.32
C LEU A 296 -20.20 -0.51 -1.31
N ALA A 297 -19.58 -1.71 -1.38
CA ALA A 297 -19.84 -2.77 -0.42
C ALA A 297 -19.41 -2.38 1.00
N VAL A 298 -18.21 -1.81 1.14
CA VAL A 298 -17.70 -1.32 2.42
C VAL A 298 -18.61 -0.22 3.00
N GLN A 299 -19.09 0.70 2.16
CA GLN A 299 -20.07 1.71 2.56
C GLN A 299 -21.36 1.09 3.10
N LYS A 300 -21.91 0.09 2.39
CA LYS A 300 -23.15 -0.59 2.80
C LYS A 300 -22.95 -1.39 4.09
N LEU A 301 -21.85 -2.10 4.23
CA LEU A 301 -21.52 -2.82 5.46
C LEU A 301 -21.41 -1.87 6.66
N LYS A 302 -20.76 -0.72 6.47
CA LYS A 302 -20.61 0.30 7.51
C LYS A 302 -21.95 0.93 7.88
N GLN A 303 -22.76 1.36 6.90
CA GLN A 303 -24.08 1.95 7.10
C GLN A 303 -25.04 0.98 7.78
N GLY A 304 -24.94 -0.31 7.46
CA GLY A 304 -25.75 -1.38 8.07
C GLY A 304 -25.28 -1.81 9.46
N GLY A 305 -24.18 -1.28 9.99
CA GLY A 305 -23.61 -1.73 11.27
C GLY A 305 -23.12 -3.18 11.27
N ILE A 306 -22.81 -3.72 10.09
CA ILE A 306 -22.35 -5.11 9.91
C ILE A 306 -20.88 -5.27 10.29
N VAL A 307 -20.09 -4.23 10.08
CA VAL A 307 -18.65 -4.19 10.40
C VAL A 307 -18.39 -3.30 11.61
N GLU A 308 -17.42 -3.70 12.42
CA GLU A 308 -16.95 -2.90 13.55
C GLU A 308 -16.23 -1.63 13.09
N ALA A 309 -16.25 -0.59 13.90
CA ALA A 309 -15.74 0.74 13.49
C ALA A 309 -14.22 0.75 13.22
N ASP A 310 -13.49 -0.14 13.89
CA ASP A 310 -12.03 -0.30 13.81
C ASP A 310 -11.61 -1.60 13.10
N ALA A 311 -12.52 -2.22 12.35
CA ALA A 311 -12.28 -3.45 11.61
C ALA A 311 -11.10 -3.33 10.64
N VAL A 312 -10.36 -4.42 10.49
CA VAL A 312 -9.22 -4.55 9.58
C VAL A 312 -9.68 -5.26 8.30
N PHE A 313 -9.69 -4.56 7.19
CA PHE A 313 -10.03 -5.14 5.89
C PHE A 313 -8.79 -5.78 5.25
N VAL A 314 -8.92 -7.03 4.79
CA VAL A 314 -7.82 -7.81 4.24
C VAL A 314 -8.25 -8.42 2.90
N PRO A 315 -8.04 -7.71 1.78
CA PRO A 315 -8.34 -8.24 0.44
C PRO A 315 -7.27 -9.22 -0.03
N GLY A 316 -7.66 -10.13 -0.94
CA GLY A 316 -6.80 -11.16 -1.52
C GLY A 316 -5.96 -10.70 -2.73
N HIS A 317 -6.03 -9.45 -3.14
CA HIS A 317 -5.52 -8.95 -4.43
C HIS A 317 -4.03 -9.21 -4.70
N SER A 318 -3.19 -9.28 -3.66
CA SER A 318 -1.75 -9.52 -3.83
C SER A 318 -1.39 -10.99 -4.09
N GLY A 319 -2.35 -11.90 -4.00
CA GLY A 319 -2.14 -13.34 -4.22
C GLY A 319 -1.71 -13.65 -5.65
N ASP A 320 -2.29 -12.98 -6.62
CA ASP A 320 -1.93 -13.12 -8.04
C ASP A 320 -0.44 -12.90 -8.29
N PHE A 321 0.17 -11.92 -7.64
CA PHE A 321 1.61 -11.68 -7.73
C PHE A 321 2.42 -12.85 -7.17
N VAL A 322 2.03 -13.38 -6.00
CA VAL A 322 2.70 -14.53 -5.37
C VAL A 322 2.51 -15.81 -6.17
N ALA A 323 1.33 -15.99 -6.78
CA ALA A 323 1.01 -17.15 -7.62
C ALA A 323 1.66 -17.11 -9.01
N GLY A 324 2.25 -15.99 -9.41
CA GLY A 324 2.85 -15.82 -10.73
C GLY A 324 1.85 -15.69 -11.87
N SER A 325 0.59 -15.29 -11.58
CA SER A 325 -0.49 -15.17 -12.60
C SER A 325 -0.19 -14.14 -13.69
N HIS A 326 0.79 -13.26 -13.45
CA HIS A 326 1.25 -12.27 -14.41
C HIS A 326 2.39 -12.75 -15.30
N ILE A 327 2.89 -13.97 -15.08
CA ILE A 327 3.94 -14.56 -15.92
C ILE A 327 3.25 -15.20 -17.13
N PRO A 328 3.57 -14.77 -18.36
CA PRO A 328 3.01 -15.37 -19.57
C PRO A 328 3.34 -16.86 -19.65
N ASP A 329 2.42 -17.69 -20.13
CA ASP A 329 2.59 -19.14 -20.22
C ASP A 329 3.82 -19.54 -21.03
N ASP A 330 4.15 -18.79 -22.08
CA ASP A 330 5.31 -19.02 -22.92
C ASP A 330 6.64 -18.64 -22.23
N ALA A 331 6.60 -17.92 -21.12
CA ALA A 331 7.79 -17.63 -20.32
C ALA A 331 8.37 -18.90 -19.67
N PHE A 332 7.55 -19.89 -19.39
CA PHE A 332 7.99 -21.18 -18.82
C PHE A 332 8.73 -22.07 -19.85
N GLU A 333 8.56 -21.78 -21.14
CA GLU A 333 9.21 -22.51 -22.23
C GLU A 333 10.53 -21.85 -22.67
N ARG A 334 10.83 -20.65 -22.18
CA ARG A 334 11.99 -19.87 -22.59
C ARG A 334 13.07 -19.89 -21.52
N THR A 335 14.32 -20.09 -21.94
CA THR A 335 15.50 -20.06 -21.08
C THR A 335 16.05 -18.62 -20.86
N ALA A 336 15.66 -17.67 -21.70
CA ALA A 336 16.01 -16.26 -21.58
C ALA A 336 15.04 -15.38 -22.38
N PHE A 337 14.78 -14.17 -21.90
CA PHE A 337 14.09 -13.12 -22.61
C PHE A 337 15.09 -12.06 -23.07
N ASP A 338 15.07 -11.69 -24.35
CA ASP A 338 15.66 -10.45 -24.81
C ASP A 338 14.68 -9.29 -24.64
N LEU A 339 15.12 -8.05 -24.87
CA LEU A 339 14.28 -6.85 -24.71
C LEU A 339 13.07 -6.89 -25.67
N GLU A 340 13.24 -7.43 -26.89
CA GLU A 340 12.14 -7.57 -27.86
C GLU A 340 11.11 -8.64 -27.41
N GLY A 341 11.55 -9.65 -26.68
CA GLY A 341 10.68 -10.67 -26.12
C GLY A 341 9.84 -10.16 -24.95
N ILE A 342 10.39 -9.24 -24.15
CA ILE A 342 9.67 -8.59 -23.05
C ILE A 342 8.56 -7.69 -23.58
N ASP A 343 8.83 -6.89 -24.63
CA ASP A 343 7.85 -5.99 -25.26
C ASP A 343 6.64 -6.73 -25.87
N LYS A 344 6.81 -8.01 -26.20
CA LYS A 344 5.72 -8.86 -26.73
C LYS A 344 4.96 -9.63 -25.65
N ALA A 345 5.51 -9.68 -24.46
CA ALA A 345 4.95 -10.42 -23.33
C ALA A 345 4.14 -9.51 -22.37
N ILE A 346 4.29 -8.20 -22.48
CA ILE A 346 3.52 -7.16 -21.80
C ILE A 346 2.40 -6.67 -22.72
#